data_f2e34b68e26f3eef928541897defd4d6
#
_entry.id   f2e34b68e26f3eef928541897defd4d6
#
_cell.length_a   1.000
_cell.length_b   1.000
_cell.length_c   1.000
_cell.angle_alpha   90.00
_cell.angle_beta   90.00
_cell.angle_gamma   90.00
#
_symmetry.space_group_name_H-M   'P 1'
#
loop_
_entity.id
_entity.type
_entity.pdbx_description
1 polymer ?
#
loop_
_entity_poly.entity_id
_entity_poly.type
_entity_poly.pdbx_seq_one_letter_code
_entity_poly.pdbx_strand_id
1 'polypeptide(L)'
;MELKTPLYDCHVAAGGKIVPFAGYLLPVQYTGVIKEHMAVRTVCGLFDVSHMGEFLIKGADALNNVQNLFCNDFENMYDGQVRYSPMCNERGGIVDDVLIYKVNGEEYLLVVNAANRHKDAEWVKAHLFGSASFEDISDSVAQLALQGPKSKEIAAKIVPEDGIPKKYYSFVKDVDVQGIKCIVSRTGYTGEFGYEFYCAAADGPKLWDILLEAGKEFGLIPCGLGARDTLRLEAAMPLYGHELTDDITPLEAGLDFFVKLGKERFIGMDAILAKGDPKVIRVGLKITGRGIAREHCDVYSGEEKIGVVTSGTHCPYLNAPVAMAMVPVDYSEVGTKVQVDVRGRRIDAEVVPLPFYKRA
;
A
#
# COMPACT_ATOMS: atom_id res chain seq x y z
N MET A 1 3.27 -24.93 0.10
CA MET A 1 2.38 -24.94 1.30
C MET A 1 2.22 -23.48 1.66
N GLU A 2 0.98 -22.98 1.77
CA GLU A 2 0.73 -21.59 2.14
C GLU A 2 1.20 -21.33 3.57
N LEU A 3 1.77 -20.15 3.79
CA LEU A 3 2.21 -19.67 5.08
C LEU A 3 1.02 -19.18 5.93
N LYS A 4 1.23 -19.07 7.22
CA LYS A 4 0.27 -18.50 8.18
C LYS A 4 0.90 -17.31 8.86
N THR A 5 0.16 -16.21 8.99
CA THR A 5 0.59 -15.11 9.85
C THR A 5 0.48 -15.52 11.33
N PRO A 6 1.12 -14.82 12.26
CA PRO A 6 0.94 -15.05 13.69
C PRO A 6 -0.52 -14.97 14.17
N LEU A 7 -1.38 -14.29 13.39
CA LEU A 7 -2.80 -14.07 13.71
C LEU A 7 -3.76 -15.07 13.07
N TYR A 8 -3.27 -16.10 12.38
CA TYR A 8 -4.12 -17.07 11.68
C TYR A 8 -5.24 -17.65 12.55
N ASP A 9 -4.91 -18.09 13.78
CA ASP A 9 -5.89 -18.68 14.69
C ASP A 9 -6.90 -17.62 15.19
N CYS A 10 -6.48 -16.36 15.36
CA CYS A 10 -7.37 -15.24 15.67
C CYS A 10 -8.39 -15.02 14.56
N HIS A 11 -7.98 -15.14 13.29
CA HIS A 11 -8.88 -15.01 12.14
C HIS A 11 -9.91 -16.12 12.09
N VAL A 12 -9.49 -17.37 12.33
CA VAL A 12 -10.41 -18.52 12.39
C VAL A 12 -11.41 -18.34 13.53
N ALA A 13 -10.93 -17.96 14.72
CA ALA A 13 -11.79 -17.71 15.89
C ALA A 13 -12.78 -16.56 15.67
N ALA A 14 -12.39 -15.52 14.94
CA ALA A 14 -13.26 -14.40 14.57
C ALA A 14 -14.21 -14.72 13.39
N GLY A 15 -14.23 -15.95 12.85
CA GLY A 15 -15.09 -16.36 11.74
C GLY A 15 -14.65 -15.83 10.37
N GLY A 16 -13.36 -15.52 10.20
CA GLY A 16 -12.77 -15.05 8.95
C GLY A 16 -12.87 -16.10 7.84
N LYS A 17 -13.31 -15.69 6.66
CA LYS A 17 -13.29 -16.53 5.45
C LYS A 17 -11.89 -16.56 4.88
N ILE A 18 -11.13 -17.62 5.20
CA ILE A 18 -9.71 -17.76 4.84
C ILE A 18 -9.57 -18.13 3.36
N VAL A 19 -8.64 -17.45 2.66
CA VAL A 19 -8.26 -17.69 1.28
C VAL A 19 -6.74 -17.61 1.11
N PRO A 20 -6.15 -18.26 0.09
CA PRO A 20 -4.76 -18.01 -0.29
C PRO A 20 -4.59 -16.60 -0.86
N PHE A 21 -3.56 -15.89 -0.40
CA PHE A 21 -3.18 -14.57 -0.91
C PHE A 21 -1.68 -14.34 -0.71
N ALA A 22 -0.94 -14.00 -1.77
CA ALA A 22 0.50 -13.72 -1.74
C ALA A 22 1.33 -14.79 -0.98
N GLY A 23 0.95 -16.07 -1.11
CA GLY A 23 1.60 -17.19 -0.42
C GLY A 23 1.14 -17.42 1.03
N TYR A 24 0.23 -16.64 1.55
CA TYR A 24 -0.33 -16.75 2.91
C TYR A 24 -1.80 -17.16 2.91
N LEU A 25 -2.26 -17.72 4.02
CA LEU A 25 -3.67 -17.95 4.33
C LEU A 25 -4.21 -16.76 5.14
N LEU A 26 -5.08 -15.95 4.53
CA LEU A 26 -5.60 -14.71 5.11
C LEU A 26 -7.13 -14.60 4.95
N PRO A 27 -7.81 -13.85 5.83
CA PRO A 27 -9.25 -13.62 5.70
C PRO A 27 -9.56 -12.66 4.54
N VAL A 28 -10.39 -13.10 3.59
CA VAL A 28 -10.92 -12.19 2.57
C VAL A 28 -11.98 -11.27 3.15
N GLN A 29 -12.73 -11.74 4.14
CA GLN A 29 -13.74 -11.00 4.91
C GLN A 29 -14.11 -11.73 6.19
N TYR A 30 -14.77 -11.04 7.12
CA TYR A 30 -15.41 -11.59 8.32
C TYR A 30 -16.93 -11.39 8.26
N THR A 31 -17.39 -10.13 8.24
CA THR A 31 -18.81 -9.77 8.23
C THR A 31 -19.33 -9.35 6.88
N GLY A 32 -18.45 -9.32 5.88
CA GLY A 32 -18.72 -8.96 4.49
C GLY A 32 -18.02 -7.69 4.06
N VAL A 33 -17.50 -7.70 2.82
CA VAL A 33 -16.66 -6.64 2.24
C VAL A 33 -17.29 -5.24 2.39
N ILE A 34 -18.58 -5.10 2.06
CA ILE A 34 -19.28 -3.80 2.11
C ILE A 34 -19.32 -3.26 3.54
N LYS A 35 -19.69 -4.10 4.51
CA LYS A 35 -19.80 -3.70 5.92
C LYS A 35 -18.44 -3.31 6.49
N GLU A 36 -17.40 -4.08 6.18
CA GLU A 36 -16.04 -3.83 6.62
C GLU A 36 -15.46 -2.55 5.99
N HIS A 37 -15.66 -2.36 4.69
CA HIS A 37 -15.30 -1.13 3.99
C HIS A 37 -15.97 0.10 4.63
N MET A 38 -17.29 0.03 4.85
CA MET A 38 -18.05 1.14 5.47
C MET A 38 -17.62 1.42 6.90
N ALA A 39 -17.24 0.38 7.68
CA ALA A 39 -16.71 0.58 9.02
C ALA A 39 -15.41 1.40 9.00
N VAL A 40 -14.51 1.13 8.07
CA VAL A 40 -13.26 1.92 7.90
C VAL A 40 -13.57 3.37 7.52
N ARG A 41 -14.56 3.62 6.66
CA ARG A 41 -14.95 4.99 6.24
C ARG A 41 -15.67 5.78 7.31
N THR A 42 -16.42 5.13 8.21
CA THR A 42 -17.32 5.81 9.16
C THR A 42 -16.90 5.70 10.62
N VAL A 43 -16.12 4.65 10.96
CA VAL A 43 -15.68 4.36 12.33
C VAL A 43 -14.22 3.98 12.36
N CYS A 44 -13.94 2.69 12.26
CA CYS A 44 -12.59 2.11 12.23
C CYS A 44 -12.62 0.61 11.90
N GLY A 45 -11.60 0.14 11.19
CA GLY A 45 -11.34 -1.28 10.92
C GLY A 45 -9.95 -1.67 11.39
N LEU A 46 -9.79 -2.95 11.76
CA LEU A 46 -8.51 -3.56 12.12
C LEU A 46 -8.14 -4.63 11.10
N PHE A 47 -6.96 -4.51 10.50
CA PHE A 47 -6.42 -5.44 9.52
C PHE A 47 -5.18 -6.13 10.05
N ASP A 48 -5.07 -7.43 9.79
CA ASP A 48 -3.78 -8.13 9.81
C ASP A 48 -3.07 -7.86 8.49
N VAL A 49 -1.88 -7.28 8.58
CA VAL A 49 -0.99 -7.03 7.44
C VAL A 49 0.40 -7.65 7.68
N SER A 50 0.50 -8.63 8.60
CA SER A 50 1.73 -9.35 8.94
C SER A 50 2.29 -10.23 7.83
N HIS A 51 1.63 -10.26 6.66
CA HIS A 51 2.16 -10.90 5.45
C HIS A 51 3.14 -10.01 4.68
N MET A 52 3.21 -8.72 5.00
CA MET A 52 4.19 -7.79 4.41
C MET A 52 5.61 -8.23 4.77
N GLY A 53 6.60 -7.71 4.04
CA GLY A 53 8.00 -7.96 4.35
C GLY A 53 8.62 -6.77 5.07
N GLU A 54 9.45 -7.04 6.08
CA GLU A 54 10.21 -6.05 6.83
C GLU A 54 11.70 -6.34 6.74
N PHE A 55 12.45 -5.39 6.16
CA PHE A 55 13.89 -5.48 5.97
C PHE A 55 14.61 -4.37 6.72
N LEU A 56 15.78 -4.66 7.25
CA LEU A 56 16.66 -3.66 7.85
C LEU A 56 17.89 -3.46 6.96
N ILE A 57 18.21 -2.20 6.69
CA ILE A 57 19.50 -1.77 6.14
C ILE A 57 20.22 -1.01 7.23
N LYS A 58 21.42 -1.48 7.64
CA LYS A 58 22.20 -0.94 8.75
C LYS A 58 23.64 -0.68 8.35
N GLY A 59 24.27 0.30 9.01
CA GLY A 59 25.69 0.64 8.86
C GLY A 59 25.93 2.06 8.35
N ALA A 60 27.18 2.51 8.35
CA ALA A 60 27.56 3.87 7.99
C ALA A 60 27.14 4.25 6.54
N ASP A 61 27.05 3.28 5.64
CA ASP A 61 26.57 3.50 4.27
C ASP A 61 25.07 3.23 4.06
N ALA A 62 24.27 3.08 5.12
CA ALA A 62 22.86 2.78 5.01
C ALA A 62 22.09 3.85 4.21
N LEU A 63 22.32 5.15 4.49
CA LEU A 63 21.69 6.23 3.74
C LEU A 63 22.06 6.19 2.25
N ASN A 64 23.35 5.99 1.92
CA ASN A 64 23.82 5.93 0.53
C ASN A 64 23.18 4.78 -0.24
N ASN A 65 22.99 3.64 0.41
CA ASN A 65 22.29 2.48 -0.17
C ASN A 65 20.80 2.78 -0.38
N VAL A 66 20.11 3.36 0.59
CA VAL A 66 18.69 3.76 0.45
C VAL A 66 18.54 4.79 -0.66
N GLN A 67 19.45 5.76 -0.75
CA GLN A 67 19.46 6.75 -1.86
C GLN A 67 19.64 6.09 -3.22
N ASN A 68 20.47 5.06 -3.34
CA ASN A 68 20.71 4.37 -4.60
C ASN A 68 19.56 3.41 -5.00
N LEU A 69 18.94 2.75 -4.03
CA LEU A 69 17.89 1.75 -4.28
C LEU A 69 16.54 2.38 -4.67
N PHE A 70 16.21 3.57 -4.17
CA PHE A 70 14.87 4.13 -4.25
C PHE A 70 14.81 5.49 -4.96
N CYS A 71 13.71 5.75 -5.66
CA CYS A 71 13.55 6.95 -6.50
C CYS A 71 13.35 8.26 -5.70
N ASN A 72 12.87 8.18 -4.43
CA ASN A 72 12.68 9.35 -3.59
C ASN A 72 14.02 9.82 -3.01
N ASP A 73 14.02 11.01 -2.39
CA ASP A 73 15.19 11.56 -1.69
C ASP A 73 15.05 11.32 -0.19
N PHE A 74 16.12 10.88 0.48
CA PHE A 74 16.14 10.51 1.90
C PHE A 74 17.12 11.35 2.73
N GLU A 75 17.88 12.26 2.10
CA GLU A 75 18.89 13.13 2.76
C GLU A 75 18.31 13.88 3.96
N ASN A 76 17.18 14.56 3.76
CA ASN A 76 16.59 15.45 4.74
C ASN A 76 15.50 14.76 5.60
N MET A 77 15.53 13.43 5.75
CA MET A 77 14.66 12.76 6.71
C MET A 77 15.14 12.98 8.14
N TYR A 78 14.19 13.30 9.04
CA TYR A 78 14.45 13.26 10.48
C TYR A 78 14.21 11.83 11.01
N ASP A 79 14.84 11.48 12.13
CA ASP A 79 14.66 10.19 12.79
C ASP A 79 13.20 10.04 13.25
N GLY A 80 12.57 8.92 12.90
CA GLY A 80 11.13 8.72 13.08
C GLY A 80 10.27 9.17 11.88
N GLN A 81 10.87 9.59 10.76
CA GLN A 81 10.14 9.87 9.52
C GLN A 81 9.97 8.63 8.66
N VAL A 82 8.86 8.58 7.91
CA VAL A 82 8.59 7.56 6.88
C VAL A 82 8.53 8.26 5.52
N ARG A 83 9.03 7.61 4.47
CA ARG A 83 8.81 8.02 3.07
C ARG A 83 8.39 6.84 2.23
N TYR A 84 7.44 7.06 1.35
CA TYR A 84 7.08 6.13 0.29
C TYR A 84 7.99 6.35 -0.92
N SER A 85 8.40 5.28 -1.57
CA SER A 85 9.17 5.37 -2.81
C SER A 85 9.02 4.14 -3.68
N PRO A 86 8.91 4.30 -5.00
CA PRO A 86 9.21 3.22 -5.92
C PRO A 86 10.68 2.79 -5.80
N MET A 87 10.92 1.49 -5.97
CA MET A 87 12.21 0.85 -6.22
C MET A 87 12.23 0.41 -7.68
N CYS A 88 13.19 0.88 -8.47
CA CYS A 88 13.22 0.63 -9.91
C CYS A 88 14.33 -0.35 -10.32
N ASN A 89 14.12 -1.04 -11.45
CA ASN A 89 15.16 -1.77 -12.16
C ASN A 89 15.94 -0.83 -13.11
N GLU A 90 17.02 -1.33 -13.72
CA GLU A 90 17.91 -0.55 -14.59
C GLU A 90 17.21 -0.05 -15.86
N ARG A 91 16.05 -0.64 -16.24
CA ARG A 91 15.22 -0.20 -17.37
C ARG A 91 14.22 0.87 -16.99
N GLY A 92 14.16 1.25 -15.69
CA GLY A 92 13.26 2.24 -15.11
C GLY A 92 11.86 1.70 -14.80
N GLY A 93 11.62 0.39 -14.90
CA GLY A 93 10.39 -0.26 -14.44
C GLY A 93 10.41 -0.46 -12.93
N ILE A 94 9.24 -0.60 -12.31
CA ILE A 94 9.09 -0.69 -10.85
C ILE A 94 9.29 -2.12 -10.38
N VAL A 95 10.34 -2.37 -9.57
CA VAL A 95 10.56 -3.64 -8.87
C VAL A 95 9.57 -3.81 -7.74
N ASP A 96 9.37 -2.78 -6.91
CA ASP A 96 8.33 -2.70 -5.89
C ASP A 96 8.08 -1.26 -5.46
N ASP A 97 7.01 -1.02 -4.71
CA ASP A 97 6.72 0.22 -4.01
C ASP A 97 6.79 -0.02 -2.49
N VAL A 98 7.59 0.81 -1.80
CA VAL A 98 8.10 0.51 -0.46
C VAL A 98 7.91 1.70 0.47
N LEU A 99 7.63 1.42 1.74
CA LEU A 99 7.76 2.42 2.81
C LEU A 99 9.14 2.32 3.46
N ILE A 100 9.84 3.44 3.53
CA ILE A 100 11.17 3.56 4.13
C ILE A 100 11.06 4.38 5.43
N TYR A 101 11.41 3.74 6.53
CA TYR A 101 11.41 4.28 7.89
C TYR A 101 12.82 4.64 8.29
N LYS A 102 13.13 5.89 8.56
CA LYS A 102 14.42 6.28 9.13
C LYS A 102 14.40 6.10 10.65
N VAL A 103 15.05 5.05 11.13
CA VAL A 103 15.22 4.79 12.57
C VAL A 103 16.27 5.75 13.15
N ASN A 104 17.41 5.86 12.48
CA ASN A 104 18.46 6.82 12.75
C ASN A 104 19.34 6.97 11.49
N GLY A 105 20.49 7.68 11.59
CA GLY A 105 21.38 7.92 10.45
C GLY A 105 21.98 6.65 9.83
N GLU A 106 22.05 5.55 10.58
CA GLU A 106 22.69 4.29 10.18
C GLU A 106 21.71 3.10 10.16
N GLU A 107 20.40 3.34 10.33
CA GLU A 107 19.40 2.26 10.38
C GLU A 107 18.09 2.68 9.69
N TYR A 108 17.70 1.91 8.67
CA TYR A 108 16.45 2.07 7.93
C TYR A 108 15.66 0.78 7.93
N LEU A 109 14.35 0.86 8.24
CA LEU A 109 13.41 -0.23 8.10
C LEU A 109 12.65 -0.04 6.77
N LEU A 110 12.61 -1.06 5.94
CA LEU A 110 11.86 -1.11 4.69
C LEU A 110 10.65 -2.01 4.87
N VAL A 111 9.47 -1.55 4.45
CA VAL A 111 8.26 -2.37 4.44
C VAL A 111 7.87 -2.60 2.98
N VAL A 112 7.96 -3.85 2.53
CA VAL A 112 7.80 -4.29 1.13
C VAL A 112 6.54 -5.11 0.93
N ASN A 113 6.06 -5.21 -0.32
CA ASN A 113 4.87 -6.01 -0.63
C ASN A 113 5.12 -7.51 -0.46
N ALA A 114 4.15 -8.21 0.15
CA ALA A 114 4.25 -9.64 0.47
C ALA A 114 4.60 -10.51 -0.75
N ALA A 115 3.95 -10.26 -1.90
CA ALA A 115 4.21 -11.03 -3.11
C ALA A 115 5.63 -10.85 -3.67
N ASN A 116 6.29 -9.74 -3.32
CA ASN A 116 7.61 -9.37 -3.81
C ASN A 116 8.74 -9.64 -2.80
N ARG A 117 8.43 -9.99 -1.54
CA ARG A 117 9.42 -10.12 -0.45
C ARG A 117 10.73 -10.80 -0.86
N HIS A 118 10.65 -11.96 -1.53
CA HIS A 118 11.86 -12.70 -1.94
C HIS A 118 12.60 -12.00 -3.08
N LYS A 119 11.87 -11.49 -4.09
CA LYS A 119 12.44 -10.73 -5.21
C LYS A 119 13.14 -9.48 -4.69
N ASP A 120 12.50 -8.75 -3.79
CA ASP A 120 13.03 -7.51 -3.23
C ASP A 120 14.25 -7.77 -2.33
N ALA A 121 14.23 -8.83 -1.52
CA ALA A 121 15.39 -9.23 -0.72
C ALA A 121 16.60 -9.54 -1.59
N GLU A 122 16.42 -10.28 -2.68
CA GLU A 122 17.51 -10.57 -3.64
C GLU A 122 17.98 -9.30 -4.36
N TRP A 123 17.02 -8.43 -4.77
CA TRP A 123 17.34 -7.15 -5.40
C TRP A 123 18.16 -6.25 -4.48
N VAL A 124 17.72 -6.05 -3.25
CA VAL A 124 18.45 -5.22 -2.27
C VAL A 124 19.85 -5.79 -2.02
N LYS A 125 19.98 -7.09 -1.73
CA LYS A 125 21.27 -7.73 -1.49
C LYS A 125 22.25 -7.58 -2.66
N ALA A 126 21.76 -7.71 -3.90
CA ALA A 126 22.59 -7.60 -5.10
C ALA A 126 23.14 -6.17 -5.33
N HIS A 127 22.49 -5.17 -4.77
CA HIS A 127 22.85 -3.75 -4.97
C HIS A 127 23.40 -3.07 -3.71
N LEU A 128 23.62 -3.82 -2.62
CA LEU A 128 24.28 -3.27 -1.43
C LEU A 128 25.77 -3.04 -1.70
N PHE A 129 26.27 -1.95 -1.12
CA PHE A 129 27.70 -1.60 -1.19
C PHE A 129 28.22 -0.98 0.12
N GLY A 130 29.54 -0.86 0.21
CA GLY A 130 30.22 -0.26 1.36
C GLY A 130 30.07 -1.10 2.63
N SER A 131 29.81 -0.42 3.75
CA SER A 131 29.64 -1.03 5.08
C SER A 131 28.20 -1.34 5.44
N ALA A 132 27.26 -1.22 4.50
CA ALA A 132 25.86 -1.52 4.77
C ALA A 132 25.61 -3.02 4.87
N SER A 133 24.74 -3.43 5.80
CA SER A 133 24.24 -4.79 5.96
C SER A 133 22.75 -4.86 5.72
N PHE A 134 22.28 -6.05 5.33
CA PHE A 134 20.88 -6.37 5.09
C PHE A 134 20.42 -7.48 6.04
N GLU A 135 19.22 -7.32 6.59
CA GLU A 135 18.57 -8.34 7.41
C GLU A 135 17.08 -8.40 7.06
N ASP A 136 16.55 -9.58 6.70
CA ASP A 136 15.12 -9.84 6.57
C ASP A 136 14.58 -10.29 7.93
N ILE A 137 13.78 -9.44 8.56
CA ILE A 137 13.18 -9.69 9.89
C ILE A 137 11.70 -10.05 9.83
N SER A 138 11.12 -10.20 8.63
CA SER A 138 9.68 -10.33 8.41
C SER A 138 9.03 -11.44 9.23
N ASP A 139 9.67 -12.61 9.35
CA ASP A 139 9.11 -13.74 10.10
C ASP A 139 9.08 -13.52 11.62
N SER A 140 9.77 -12.50 12.12
CA SER A 140 9.81 -12.12 13.53
C SER A 140 8.85 -10.97 13.88
N VAL A 141 8.14 -10.41 12.89
CA VAL A 141 7.27 -9.22 13.05
C VAL A 141 5.81 -9.58 12.82
N ALA A 142 4.93 -9.04 13.64
CA ALA A 142 3.51 -8.93 13.36
C ALA A 142 3.16 -7.47 13.10
N GLN A 143 2.39 -7.21 12.04
CA GLN A 143 1.96 -5.88 11.65
C GLN A 143 0.43 -5.80 11.61
N LEU A 144 -0.15 -4.87 12.36
CA LEU A 144 -1.59 -4.62 12.44
C LEU A 144 -1.90 -3.18 12.01
N ALA A 145 -2.92 -3.00 11.16
CA ALA A 145 -3.34 -1.68 10.70
C ALA A 145 -4.71 -1.31 11.27
N LEU A 146 -4.75 -0.27 12.10
CA LEU A 146 -5.94 0.34 12.70
C LEU A 146 -6.32 1.56 11.86
N GLN A 147 -7.39 1.48 11.07
CA GLN A 147 -7.70 2.44 10.02
C GLN A 147 -9.14 2.99 10.12
N GLY A 148 -9.30 4.29 10.07
CA GLY A 148 -10.61 4.97 10.09
C GLY A 148 -10.63 6.22 10.96
N PRO A 149 -11.73 7.02 10.90
CA PRO A 149 -11.86 8.31 11.61
C PRO A 149 -11.65 8.22 13.12
N LYS A 150 -12.00 7.07 13.76
CA LYS A 150 -11.85 6.85 15.20
C LYS A 150 -10.52 6.21 15.61
N SER A 151 -9.59 6.01 14.68
CA SER A 151 -8.30 5.38 14.97
C SER A 151 -7.48 6.11 16.03
N LYS A 152 -7.55 7.46 16.05
CA LYS A 152 -6.83 8.28 17.05
C LYS A 152 -7.39 8.08 18.46
N GLU A 153 -8.71 8.12 18.61
CA GLU A 153 -9.38 7.92 19.90
C GLU A 153 -9.13 6.51 20.44
N ILE A 154 -9.15 5.50 19.57
CA ILE A 154 -8.87 4.11 19.97
C ILE A 154 -7.39 3.96 20.36
N ALA A 155 -6.46 4.46 19.56
CA ALA A 155 -5.04 4.42 19.87
C ALA A 155 -4.72 5.11 21.21
N ALA A 156 -5.33 6.27 21.48
CA ALA A 156 -5.12 7.03 22.71
C ALA A 156 -5.55 6.29 24.00
N LYS A 157 -6.33 5.21 23.90
CA LYS A 157 -6.69 4.38 25.07
C LYS A 157 -5.60 3.40 25.50
N ILE A 158 -4.70 3.05 24.57
CA ILE A 158 -3.72 1.98 24.76
C ILE A 158 -2.27 2.42 24.51
N VAL A 159 -2.07 3.54 23.86
CA VAL A 159 -0.76 4.11 23.52
C VAL A 159 -0.53 5.35 24.38
N PRO A 160 0.62 5.49 25.08
CA PRO A 160 0.98 6.72 25.77
C PRO A 160 1.03 7.91 24.79
N GLU A 161 0.77 9.12 25.28
CA GLU A 161 0.66 10.32 24.43
C GLU A 161 1.93 10.59 23.60
N ASP A 162 3.09 10.35 24.15
CA ASP A 162 4.41 10.49 23.48
C ASP A 162 4.70 9.36 22.50
N GLY A 163 3.99 8.21 22.60
CA GLY A 163 4.05 7.09 21.68
C GLY A 163 3.16 7.28 20.43
N ILE A 164 2.27 8.30 20.39
CA ILE A 164 1.41 8.55 19.23
C ILE A 164 2.12 9.50 18.25
N PRO A 165 2.40 9.04 16.99
CA PRO A 165 3.03 9.90 15.98
C PRO A 165 2.15 11.10 15.64
N LYS A 166 2.70 12.33 15.75
CA LYS A 166 1.94 13.58 15.52
C LYS A 166 1.82 13.93 14.04
N LYS A 167 2.83 13.59 13.23
CA LYS A 167 2.87 13.89 11.80
C LYS A 167 2.45 12.67 10.97
N TYR A 168 1.78 12.93 9.85
CA TYR A 168 1.53 11.89 8.86
C TYR A 168 2.88 11.44 8.25
N TYR A 169 3.03 10.16 7.94
CA TYR A 169 4.30 9.55 7.54
C TYR A 169 5.41 9.77 8.57
N SER A 170 5.10 9.49 9.86
CA SER A 170 6.07 9.38 10.94
C SER A 170 5.75 8.22 11.86
N PHE A 171 6.72 7.80 12.64
CA PHE A 171 6.58 6.71 13.61
C PHE A 171 7.30 7.01 14.92
N VAL A 172 6.93 6.28 15.96
CA VAL A 172 7.62 6.21 17.25
C VAL A 172 8.00 4.77 17.50
N LYS A 173 9.25 4.53 17.88
CA LYS A 173 9.80 3.22 18.20
C LYS A 173 9.76 2.96 19.70
N ASP A 174 9.81 1.69 20.08
CA ASP A 174 9.88 1.23 21.47
C ASP A 174 8.70 1.67 22.37
N VAL A 175 7.54 1.90 21.76
CA VAL A 175 6.32 2.28 22.45
C VAL A 175 5.78 1.09 23.26
N ASP A 176 5.51 1.30 24.53
CA ASP A 176 4.81 0.30 25.35
C ASP A 176 3.28 0.37 25.09
N VAL A 177 2.74 -0.67 24.50
CA VAL A 177 1.31 -0.84 24.28
C VAL A 177 0.82 -1.95 25.21
N GLN A 178 0.48 -1.58 26.46
CA GLN A 178 0.02 -2.51 27.50
C GLN A 178 0.96 -3.72 27.72
N GLY A 179 2.27 -3.43 27.82
CA GLY A 179 3.31 -4.43 28.05
C GLY A 179 3.82 -5.11 26.78
N ILE A 180 3.45 -4.60 25.60
CA ILE A 180 4.00 -5.03 24.29
C ILE A 180 4.83 -3.89 23.71
N LYS A 181 6.09 -4.16 23.37
CA LYS A 181 6.93 -3.20 22.64
C LYS A 181 6.53 -3.12 21.17
N CYS A 182 6.15 -1.91 20.73
CA CYS A 182 5.71 -1.66 19.37
C CYS A 182 6.51 -0.53 18.70
N ILE A 183 6.60 -0.60 17.37
CA ILE A 183 6.69 0.60 16.54
C ILE A 183 5.25 1.02 16.25
N VAL A 184 4.91 2.28 16.50
CA VAL A 184 3.60 2.85 16.14
C VAL A 184 3.84 3.85 15.01
N SER A 185 3.27 3.60 13.84
CA SER A 185 3.43 4.42 12.65
C SER A 185 2.12 5.08 12.24
N ARG A 186 2.16 6.33 11.79
CA ARG A 186 1.00 7.04 11.24
C ARG A 186 0.99 6.89 9.72
N THR A 187 0.74 5.68 9.28
CA THR A 187 0.67 5.22 7.90
C THR A 187 -0.60 4.39 7.68
N GLY A 188 -0.83 3.93 6.45
CA GLY A 188 -1.95 3.09 6.08
C GLY A 188 -2.19 3.04 4.58
N TYR A 189 -3.09 2.15 4.15
CA TYR A 189 -3.39 1.87 2.74
C TYR A 189 -4.90 1.97 2.44
N THR A 190 -5.57 2.93 3.07
CA THR A 190 -7.05 3.06 2.99
C THR A 190 -7.53 4.44 2.55
N GLY A 191 -6.65 5.44 2.55
CA GLY A 191 -7.02 6.84 2.35
C GLY A 191 -7.60 7.50 3.60
N GLU A 192 -7.81 6.74 4.70
CA GLU A 192 -8.29 7.24 5.99
C GLU A 192 -7.14 7.64 6.93
N PHE A 193 -7.51 8.23 8.07
CA PHE A 193 -6.62 8.31 9.22
C PHE A 193 -6.35 6.90 9.73
N GLY A 194 -5.14 6.67 10.24
CA GLY A 194 -4.82 5.37 10.78
C GLY A 194 -3.44 5.29 11.39
N TYR A 195 -3.21 4.16 12.02
CA TYR A 195 -1.92 3.76 12.59
C TYR A 195 -1.63 2.32 12.20
N GLU A 196 -0.35 2.04 12.03
CA GLU A 196 0.17 0.68 11.89
C GLU A 196 1.06 0.37 13.07
N PHE A 197 0.85 -0.80 13.64
CA PHE A 197 1.54 -1.30 14.82
C PHE A 197 2.40 -2.48 14.41
N TYR A 198 3.69 -2.40 14.70
CA TYR A 198 4.65 -3.48 14.49
C TYR A 198 5.12 -3.98 15.85
N CYS A 199 5.05 -5.27 16.10
CA CYS A 199 5.53 -5.90 17.33
C CYS A 199 6.21 -7.24 17.03
N ALA A 200 6.79 -7.89 18.03
CA ALA A 200 7.27 -9.25 17.87
C ALA A 200 6.13 -10.18 17.44
N ALA A 201 6.40 -11.08 16.50
CA ALA A 201 5.40 -12.01 15.95
C ALA A 201 4.60 -12.75 17.04
N ALA A 202 5.28 -13.16 18.13
CA ALA A 202 4.66 -13.86 19.27
C ALA A 202 3.63 -13.01 20.04
N ASP A 203 3.77 -11.68 19.99
CA ASP A 203 2.89 -10.74 20.67
C ASP A 203 1.69 -10.31 19.80
N GLY A 204 1.71 -10.63 18.49
CA GLY A 204 0.68 -10.26 17.54
C GLY A 204 -0.74 -10.62 17.98
N PRO A 205 -1.03 -11.87 18.42
CA PRO A 205 -2.36 -12.26 18.91
C PRO A 205 -2.82 -11.43 20.10
N LYS A 206 -1.93 -11.16 21.07
CA LYS A 206 -2.25 -10.33 22.25
C LYS A 206 -2.54 -8.88 21.84
N LEU A 207 -1.76 -8.31 20.91
CA LEU A 207 -1.99 -6.96 20.42
C LEU A 207 -3.31 -6.85 19.64
N TRP A 208 -3.67 -7.86 18.86
CA TRP A 208 -4.96 -7.96 18.17
C TRP A 208 -6.14 -7.85 19.16
N ASP A 209 -6.10 -8.61 20.26
CA ASP A 209 -7.14 -8.60 21.28
C ASP A 209 -7.21 -7.25 22.01
N ILE A 210 -6.04 -6.66 22.35
CA ILE A 210 -5.96 -5.33 22.98
C ILE A 210 -6.62 -4.26 22.08
N LEU A 211 -6.31 -4.25 20.79
CA LEU A 211 -6.86 -3.28 19.82
C LEU A 211 -8.36 -3.47 19.66
N LEU A 212 -8.85 -4.70 19.51
CA LEU A 212 -10.29 -4.98 19.38
C LEU A 212 -11.06 -4.57 20.65
N GLU A 213 -10.56 -4.87 21.84
CA GLU A 213 -11.22 -4.46 23.08
C GLU A 213 -11.23 -2.94 23.27
N ALA A 214 -10.09 -2.26 22.97
CA ALA A 214 -10.01 -0.79 23.03
C ALA A 214 -10.98 -0.11 22.07
N GLY A 215 -11.21 -0.73 20.89
CA GLY A 215 -12.09 -0.18 19.86
C GLY A 215 -13.56 -0.58 19.96
N LYS A 216 -13.91 -1.50 20.86
CA LYS A 216 -15.26 -2.11 20.96
C LYS A 216 -16.38 -1.08 21.14
N GLU A 217 -16.21 -0.13 22.05
CA GLU A 217 -17.21 0.92 22.30
C GLU A 217 -17.42 1.86 21.09
N PHE A 218 -16.42 1.98 20.19
CA PHE A 218 -16.50 2.76 18.97
C PHE A 218 -17.12 1.97 17.82
N GLY A 219 -17.23 0.64 17.94
CA GLY A 219 -17.68 -0.23 16.87
C GLY A 219 -16.58 -0.67 15.92
N LEU A 220 -15.32 -0.73 16.38
CA LEU A 220 -14.20 -1.33 15.64
C LEU A 220 -14.52 -2.78 15.27
N ILE A 221 -14.28 -3.15 14.05
CA ILE A 221 -14.42 -4.54 13.57
C ILE A 221 -13.17 -5.00 12.82
N PRO A 222 -12.89 -6.32 12.83
CA PRO A 222 -11.87 -6.88 11.95
C PRO A 222 -12.30 -6.76 10.49
N CYS A 223 -11.31 -6.47 9.62
CA CYS A 223 -11.50 -6.28 8.18
C CYS A 223 -10.54 -7.16 7.40
N GLY A 224 -11.02 -7.74 6.30
CA GLY A 224 -10.25 -8.63 5.45
C GLY A 224 -9.74 -7.97 4.16
N LEU A 225 -9.08 -8.79 3.33
CA LEU A 225 -8.46 -8.38 2.06
C LEU A 225 -9.45 -7.72 1.09
N GLY A 226 -10.72 -8.16 1.09
CA GLY A 226 -11.74 -7.60 0.21
C GLY A 226 -12.04 -6.13 0.53
N ALA A 227 -12.12 -5.77 1.82
CA ALA A 227 -12.26 -4.37 2.24
C ALA A 227 -10.96 -3.59 1.96
N ARG A 228 -9.78 -4.16 2.22
CA ARG A 228 -8.49 -3.55 1.90
C ARG A 228 -8.40 -3.16 0.43
N ASP A 229 -8.78 -4.05 -0.50
CA ASP A 229 -8.73 -3.78 -1.94
C ASP A 229 -9.71 -2.69 -2.37
N THR A 230 -10.96 -2.73 -1.91
CA THR A 230 -11.94 -1.69 -2.27
C THR A 230 -11.57 -0.32 -1.70
N LEU A 231 -10.99 -0.26 -0.49
CA LEU A 231 -10.55 0.99 0.15
C LEU A 231 -9.35 1.62 -0.56
N ARG A 232 -8.31 0.82 -0.88
CA ARG A 232 -7.14 1.32 -1.61
C ARG A 232 -7.54 1.84 -2.99
N LEU A 233 -8.47 1.15 -3.69
CA LEU A 233 -8.94 1.56 -5.00
C LEU A 233 -9.71 2.89 -4.93
N GLU A 234 -10.59 3.09 -3.95
CA GLU A 234 -11.24 4.39 -3.75
C GLU A 234 -10.24 5.52 -3.54
N ALA A 235 -9.17 5.27 -2.80
CA ALA A 235 -8.07 6.20 -2.58
C ALA A 235 -7.08 6.28 -3.75
N ALA A 236 -7.32 5.53 -4.83
CA ALA A 236 -6.46 5.41 -6.01
C ALA A 236 -5.01 5.03 -5.68
N MET A 237 -4.80 4.30 -4.59
CA MET A 237 -3.49 3.75 -4.24
C MET A 237 -3.16 2.57 -5.16
N PRO A 238 -2.00 2.56 -5.81
CA PRO A 238 -1.62 1.49 -6.72
C PRO A 238 -1.36 0.19 -5.97
N LEU A 239 -1.44 -0.91 -6.69
CA LEU A 239 -1.09 -2.24 -6.22
C LEU A 239 -0.08 -2.87 -7.19
N TYR A 240 1.01 -3.44 -6.65
CA TYR A 240 1.98 -4.15 -7.47
C TYR A 240 1.36 -5.39 -8.13
N GLY A 241 1.68 -5.63 -9.39
CA GLY A 241 1.06 -6.63 -10.24
C GLY A 241 -0.16 -6.11 -11.02
N HIS A 242 -0.67 -4.93 -10.66
CA HIS A 242 -1.82 -4.27 -11.29
C HIS A 242 -1.41 -2.94 -11.95
N GLU A 243 -1.21 -1.89 -11.16
CA GLU A 243 -0.77 -0.57 -11.63
C GLU A 243 0.76 -0.46 -11.74
N LEU A 244 1.50 -1.30 -11.02
CA LEU A 244 2.95 -1.30 -10.92
C LEU A 244 3.50 -2.65 -11.34
N THR A 245 4.51 -2.63 -12.23
CA THR A 245 5.21 -3.82 -12.73
C THR A 245 6.65 -3.50 -13.09
N ASP A 246 7.45 -4.52 -13.38
CA ASP A 246 8.84 -4.38 -13.86
C ASP A 246 8.96 -3.62 -15.22
N ASP A 247 7.86 -3.40 -15.92
CA ASP A 247 7.84 -2.74 -17.24
C ASP A 247 7.18 -1.34 -17.20
N ILE A 248 6.43 -1.02 -16.14
CA ILE A 248 5.78 0.29 -15.93
C ILE A 248 6.72 1.20 -15.15
N THR A 249 7.00 2.39 -15.66
CA THR A 249 7.80 3.39 -14.95
C THR A 249 6.97 4.11 -13.88
N PRO A 250 7.60 4.69 -12.85
CA PRO A 250 6.87 5.50 -11.87
C PRO A 250 6.11 6.69 -12.49
N LEU A 251 6.61 7.26 -13.60
CA LEU A 251 5.94 8.36 -14.28
C LEU A 251 4.66 7.89 -14.98
N GLU A 252 4.69 6.76 -15.67
CA GLU A 252 3.50 6.12 -16.26
C GLU A 252 2.47 5.74 -15.18
N ALA A 253 2.94 5.31 -14.01
CA ALA A 253 2.07 4.98 -12.87
C ALA A 253 1.48 6.22 -12.16
N GLY A 254 1.85 7.45 -12.55
CA GLY A 254 1.43 8.70 -11.88
C GLY A 254 2.03 8.85 -10.49
N LEU A 255 3.28 8.41 -10.31
CA LEU A 255 4.06 8.50 -9.07
C LEU A 255 5.20 9.53 -9.17
N ASP A 256 5.12 10.47 -10.10
CA ASP A 256 6.10 11.52 -10.37
C ASP A 256 6.49 12.30 -9.10
N PHE A 257 5.53 12.57 -8.23
CA PHE A 257 5.78 13.24 -6.94
C PHE A 257 6.87 12.54 -6.12
N PHE A 258 6.98 11.22 -6.20
CA PHE A 258 7.93 10.40 -5.43
C PHE A 258 9.25 10.15 -6.17
N VAL A 259 9.40 10.62 -7.41
CA VAL A 259 10.62 10.49 -8.22
C VAL A 259 11.43 11.76 -8.13
N LYS A 260 12.62 11.71 -7.54
CA LYS A 260 13.49 12.88 -7.34
C LYS A 260 14.67 12.85 -8.30
N LEU A 261 14.42 13.26 -9.55
CA LEU A 261 15.44 13.32 -10.61
C LEU A 261 16.56 14.34 -10.33
N GLY A 262 16.41 15.22 -9.35
CA GLY A 262 17.44 16.20 -8.93
C GLY A 262 18.45 15.66 -7.92
N LYS A 263 18.30 14.44 -7.41
CA LYS A 263 19.29 13.79 -6.53
C LYS A 263 20.44 13.23 -7.36
N GLU A 264 21.56 12.85 -6.72
CA GLU A 264 22.74 12.41 -7.43
C GLU A 264 22.49 11.18 -8.30
N ARG A 265 21.87 10.12 -7.76
CA ARG A 265 21.60 8.89 -8.47
C ARG A 265 20.58 8.00 -7.75
N PHE A 266 19.89 7.16 -8.54
CA PHE A 266 19.21 5.92 -8.11
C PHE A 266 19.14 4.94 -9.29
N ILE A 267 18.95 3.65 -9.01
CA ILE A 267 18.84 2.61 -10.03
C ILE A 267 17.63 2.88 -10.92
N GLY A 268 17.85 2.93 -12.25
CA GLY A 268 16.82 3.21 -13.24
C GLY A 268 16.66 4.68 -13.61
N MET A 269 17.36 5.62 -12.95
CA MET A 269 17.26 7.06 -13.21
C MET A 269 17.59 7.39 -14.67
N ASP A 270 18.69 6.89 -15.22
CA ASP A 270 19.12 7.15 -16.59
C ASP A 270 18.09 6.64 -17.61
N ALA A 271 17.49 5.48 -17.36
CA ALA A 271 16.46 4.92 -18.22
C ALA A 271 15.16 5.74 -18.19
N ILE A 272 14.75 6.22 -17.01
CA ILE A 272 13.59 7.12 -16.86
C ILE A 272 13.84 8.43 -17.61
N LEU A 273 15.00 9.04 -17.44
CA LEU A 273 15.38 10.27 -18.14
C LEU A 273 15.42 10.08 -19.68
N ALA A 274 15.97 8.94 -20.15
CA ALA A 274 16.04 8.62 -21.57
C ALA A 274 14.66 8.38 -22.22
N LYS A 275 13.71 7.82 -21.45
CA LYS A 275 12.32 7.64 -21.92
C LYS A 275 11.58 8.98 -22.06
N GLY A 276 11.93 9.99 -21.26
CA GLY A 276 11.27 11.30 -21.22
C GLY A 276 9.83 11.22 -20.69
N ASP A 277 8.95 12.12 -21.19
CA ASP A 277 7.55 12.14 -20.76
C ASP A 277 6.82 10.84 -21.11
N PRO A 278 5.97 10.33 -20.22
CA PRO A 278 5.25 9.09 -20.43
C PRO A 278 4.30 9.22 -21.63
N LYS A 279 4.28 8.19 -22.49
CA LYS A 279 3.31 8.09 -23.60
C LYS A 279 2.02 7.42 -23.19
N VAL A 280 2.07 6.61 -22.13
CA VAL A 280 0.94 5.93 -21.50
C VAL A 280 0.92 6.35 -20.03
N ILE A 281 -0.27 6.57 -19.49
CA ILE A 281 -0.42 7.02 -18.10
C ILE A 281 -1.62 6.35 -17.44
N ARG A 282 -1.52 6.18 -16.13
CA ARG A 282 -2.62 5.71 -15.31
C ARG A 282 -3.70 6.78 -15.15
N VAL A 283 -4.95 6.40 -15.44
CA VAL A 283 -6.14 7.26 -15.27
C VAL A 283 -7.18 6.60 -14.36
N GLY A 284 -8.05 7.43 -13.77
CA GLY A 284 -9.27 6.99 -13.12
C GLY A 284 -10.44 6.96 -14.10
N LEU A 285 -11.22 5.88 -14.08
CA LEU A 285 -12.44 5.73 -14.86
C LEU A 285 -13.64 5.61 -13.95
N LYS A 286 -14.65 6.45 -14.17
CA LYS A 286 -15.99 6.26 -13.63
C LYS A 286 -16.83 5.51 -14.67
N ILE A 287 -17.34 4.36 -14.30
CA ILE A 287 -18.20 3.57 -15.19
C ILE A 287 -19.60 4.19 -15.14
N THR A 288 -20.07 4.69 -16.27
CA THR A 288 -21.39 5.35 -16.42
C THR A 288 -22.42 4.42 -17.03
N GLY A 289 -21.98 3.35 -17.72
CA GLY A 289 -22.84 2.28 -18.21
C GLY A 289 -23.14 1.24 -17.11
N ARG A 290 -24.03 0.30 -17.43
CA ARG A 290 -24.43 -0.78 -16.51
C ARG A 290 -23.40 -1.91 -16.52
N GLY A 291 -22.56 -1.99 -15.48
CA GLY A 291 -21.57 -3.05 -15.31
C GLY A 291 -20.46 -2.66 -14.34
N ILE A 292 -19.53 -3.56 -14.15
CA ILE A 292 -18.31 -3.36 -13.33
C ILE A 292 -17.13 -3.74 -14.21
N ALA A 293 -16.27 -2.79 -14.53
CA ALA A 293 -14.99 -3.06 -15.16
C ALA A 293 -14.06 -3.73 -14.13
N ARG A 294 -13.44 -4.84 -14.55
CA ARG A 294 -12.46 -5.56 -13.73
C ARG A 294 -11.11 -5.47 -14.42
N GLU A 295 -10.08 -5.85 -13.70
CA GLU A 295 -8.74 -6.03 -14.26
C GLU A 295 -8.78 -6.80 -15.59
N HIS A 296 -7.91 -6.42 -16.52
CA HIS A 296 -7.77 -6.97 -17.87
C HIS A 296 -8.94 -6.68 -18.82
N CYS A 297 -9.94 -5.90 -18.43
CA CYS A 297 -10.93 -5.39 -19.38
C CYS A 297 -10.27 -4.39 -20.33
N ASP A 298 -10.49 -4.54 -21.64
CA ASP A 298 -9.96 -3.62 -22.65
C ASP A 298 -10.70 -2.29 -22.65
N VAL A 299 -9.95 -1.20 -22.83
CA VAL A 299 -10.48 0.18 -22.95
C VAL A 299 -10.44 0.62 -24.40
N TYR A 300 -11.51 1.24 -24.86
CA TYR A 300 -11.71 1.64 -26.26
C TYR A 300 -12.11 3.10 -26.41
N SER A 301 -11.67 3.70 -27.53
CA SER A 301 -12.19 4.95 -28.08
C SER A 301 -12.76 4.65 -29.48
N GLY A 302 -14.10 4.65 -29.60
CA GLY A 302 -14.74 4.09 -30.79
C GLY A 302 -14.38 2.63 -31.01
N GLU A 303 -13.81 2.28 -32.16
CA GLU A 303 -13.38 0.90 -32.46
C GLU A 303 -11.92 0.62 -32.09
N GLU A 304 -11.16 1.64 -31.71
CA GLU A 304 -9.76 1.51 -31.37
C GLU A 304 -9.60 1.05 -29.91
N LYS A 305 -8.83 -0.02 -29.68
CA LYS A 305 -8.36 -0.41 -28.36
C LYS A 305 -7.24 0.52 -27.94
N ILE A 306 -7.48 1.33 -26.91
CA ILE A 306 -6.55 2.34 -26.40
C ILE A 306 -5.87 1.95 -25.09
N GLY A 307 -6.30 0.90 -24.41
CA GLY A 307 -5.69 0.55 -23.11
C GLY A 307 -6.33 -0.64 -22.44
N VAL A 308 -6.01 -0.78 -21.15
CA VAL A 308 -6.48 -1.90 -20.32
C VAL A 308 -6.77 -1.41 -18.90
N VAL A 309 -7.80 -1.95 -18.28
CA VAL A 309 -8.13 -1.77 -16.87
C VAL A 309 -7.14 -2.54 -16.02
N THR A 310 -6.53 -1.89 -15.05
CA THR A 310 -5.57 -2.47 -14.10
C THR A 310 -6.24 -2.90 -12.80
N SER A 311 -7.21 -2.13 -12.32
CA SER A 311 -8.03 -2.45 -11.14
C SER A 311 -9.42 -1.87 -11.31
N GLY A 312 -10.44 -2.55 -10.77
CA GLY A 312 -11.79 -1.99 -10.84
C GLY A 312 -12.81 -2.78 -10.04
N THR A 313 -13.72 -2.07 -9.39
CA THR A 313 -14.81 -2.65 -8.60
C THR A 313 -15.95 -1.66 -8.39
N HIS A 314 -17.02 -2.13 -7.77
CA HIS A 314 -18.02 -1.25 -7.18
C HIS A 314 -17.52 -0.80 -5.81
N CYS A 315 -17.27 0.49 -5.65
CA CYS A 315 -16.78 1.08 -4.40
C CYS A 315 -17.94 1.40 -3.47
N PRO A 316 -17.98 0.79 -2.27
CA PRO A 316 -19.14 0.87 -1.39
C PRO A 316 -19.48 2.27 -0.88
N TYR A 317 -18.47 3.06 -0.46
CA TYR A 317 -18.69 4.40 0.08
C TYR A 317 -19.10 5.40 -1.01
N LEU A 318 -18.45 5.33 -2.18
CA LEU A 318 -18.82 6.15 -3.34
C LEU A 318 -20.14 5.70 -3.97
N ASN A 319 -20.61 4.51 -3.64
CA ASN A 319 -21.77 3.85 -4.27
C ASN A 319 -21.71 3.91 -5.80
N ALA A 320 -20.54 3.68 -6.35
CA ALA A 320 -20.28 3.77 -7.79
C ALA A 320 -19.24 2.75 -8.25
N PRO A 321 -19.38 2.21 -9.47
CA PRO A 321 -18.32 1.43 -10.08
C PRO A 321 -17.24 2.36 -10.63
N VAL A 322 -15.99 2.12 -10.21
CA VAL A 322 -14.80 2.84 -10.67
C VAL A 322 -13.70 1.86 -11.06
N ALA A 323 -12.77 2.31 -11.86
CA ALA A 323 -11.61 1.54 -12.28
C ALA A 323 -10.39 2.45 -12.45
N MET A 324 -9.20 1.88 -12.34
CA MET A 324 -7.96 2.48 -12.85
C MET A 324 -7.59 1.75 -14.15
N ALA A 325 -6.99 2.49 -15.08
CA ALA A 325 -6.59 1.95 -16.37
C ALA A 325 -5.30 2.64 -16.86
N MET A 326 -4.53 1.93 -17.69
CA MET A 326 -3.42 2.50 -18.45
C MET A 326 -3.92 2.86 -19.84
N VAL A 327 -3.78 4.14 -20.23
CA VAL A 327 -4.19 4.65 -21.55
C VAL A 327 -3.12 5.60 -22.11
N PRO A 328 -3.04 5.82 -23.44
CA PRO A 328 -2.19 6.85 -24.03
C PRO A 328 -2.56 8.23 -23.47
N VAL A 329 -1.56 9.10 -23.32
CA VAL A 329 -1.73 10.45 -22.76
C VAL A 329 -2.81 11.25 -23.49
N ASP A 330 -2.96 11.07 -24.79
CA ASP A 330 -3.98 11.74 -25.62
C ASP A 330 -5.42 11.46 -25.16
N TYR A 331 -5.65 10.38 -24.40
CA TYR A 331 -6.95 9.99 -23.85
C TYR A 331 -7.06 10.21 -22.34
N SER A 332 -6.10 10.87 -21.71
CA SER A 332 -6.02 11.01 -20.24
C SER A 332 -6.74 12.23 -19.68
N GLU A 333 -7.21 13.15 -20.53
CA GLU A 333 -7.89 14.37 -20.08
C GLU A 333 -9.19 14.04 -19.33
N VAL A 334 -9.39 14.70 -18.19
CA VAL A 334 -10.61 14.54 -17.38
C VAL A 334 -11.85 14.94 -18.21
N GLY A 335 -12.86 14.09 -18.20
CA GLY A 335 -14.07 14.24 -19.03
C GLY A 335 -14.04 13.45 -20.33
N THR A 336 -12.89 12.90 -20.73
CA THR A 336 -12.79 12.06 -21.93
C THR A 336 -13.70 10.83 -21.80
N LYS A 337 -14.52 10.61 -22.83
CA LYS A 337 -15.43 9.48 -22.91
C LYS A 337 -14.74 8.30 -23.57
N VAL A 338 -14.80 7.16 -22.91
CA VAL A 338 -14.25 5.90 -23.36
C VAL A 338 -15.25 4.78 -23.14
N GLN A 339 -14.96 3.61 -23.67
CA GLN A 339 -15.75 2.40 -23.42
C GLN A 339 -14.86 1.30 -22.86
N VAL A 340 -15.42 0.47 -21.99
CA VAL A 340 -14.73 -0.69 -21.43
C VAL A 340 -15.44 -1.96 -21.89
N ASP A 341 -14.69 -2.91 -22.44
CA ASP A 341 -15.26 -4.22 -22.80
C ASP A 341 -15.41 -5.09 -21.55
N VAL A 342 -16.63 -5.36 -21.16
CA VAL A 342 -16.97 -6.26 -20.06
C VAL A 342 -17.65 -7.49 -20.62
N ARG A 343 -16.89 -8.56 -20.81
CA ARG A 343 -17.35 -9.86 -21.32
C ARG A 343 -18.01 -9.76 -22.69
N GLY A 344 -17.37 -9.03 -23.63
CA GLY A 344 -17.85 -8.84 -25.00
C GLY A 344 -18.92 -7.76 -25.14
N ARG A 345 -19.19 -6.97 -24.08
CA ARG A 345 -20.11 -5.84 -24.10
C ARG A 345 -19.39 -4.55 -23.77
N ARG A 346 -19.41 -3.59 -24.68
CA ARG A 346 -18.91 -2.24 -24.46
C ARG A 346 -19.83 -1.47 -23.51
N ILE A 347 -19.29 -0.98 -22.41
CA ILE A 347 -19.98 -0.12 -21.43
C ILE A 347 -19.30 1.23 -21.36
N ASP A 348 -20.09 2.29 -21.25
CA ASP A 348 -19.59 3.65 -21.23
C ASP A 348 -18.87 3.96 -19.92
N ALA A 349 -17.78 4.71 -20.03
CA ALA A 349 -16.98 5.21 -18.94
C ALA A 349 -16.45 6.62 -19.25
N GLU A 350 -16.03 7.31 -18.22
CA GLU A 350 -15.47 8.66 -18.29
C GLU A 350 -14.20 8.76 -17.47
N VAL A 351 -13.18 9.40 -18.01
CA VAL A 351 -11.95 9.73 -17.26
C VAL A 351 -12.28 10.76 -16.19
N VAL A 352 -11.90 10.46 -14.94
CA VAL A 352 -12.17 11.30 -13.78
C VAL A 352 -10.89 11.58 -13.00
N PRO A 353 -10.85 12.65 -12.18
CA PRO A 353 -9.70 12.93 -11.34
C PRO A 353 -9.41 11.81 -10.33
N LEU A 354 -8.14 11.59 -10.03
CA LEU A 354 -7.68 10.75 -8.93
C LEU A 354 -7.24 11.62 -7.74
N PRO A 355 -7.40 11.14 -6.50
CA PRO A 355 -8.11 9.93 -6.11
C PRO A 355 -9.64 10.10 -6.21
N PHE A 356 -10.38 8.96 -6.33
CA PHE A 356 -11.84 8.95 -6.35
C PHE A 356 -12.45 9.40 -5.03
N TYR A 357 -11.80 9.04 -3.92
CA TYR A 357 -12.16 9.40 -2.55
C TYR A 357 -11.07 10.28 -1.94
N LYS A 358 -11.49 11.37 -1.31
CA LYS A 358 -10.64 12.19 -0.42
C LYS A 358 -11.35 12.31 0.92
N ARG A 359 -10.62 12.01 2.00
CA ARG A 359 -11.13 12.27 3.35
C ARG A 359 -11.34 13.77 3.57
N ALA A 360 -12.33 14.10 4.37
CA ALA A 360 -12.65 15.48 4.76
C ALA A 360 -11.56 16.07 5.67
#